data_8f933cdb008ca9c33bbc360c45b0baa1
#
_entry.id   8f933cdb008ca9c33bbc360c45b0baa1
#
_cell.length_a   1.000
_cell.length_b   1.000
_cell.length_c   1.000
_cell.angle_alpha   90.00
_cell.angle_beta   90.00
_cell.angle_gamma   90.00
#
_symmetry.space_group_name_H-M   'P 1'
#
loop_
_entity.id
_entity.type
_entity.pdbx_description
1 polymer ?
#
loop_
_entity_poly.entity_id
_entity_poly.type
_entity_poly.pdbx_seq_one_letter_code
_entity_poly.pdbx_strand_id
1 'polypeptide(L)'
;MDDLKIFIGGQWRRGGGNPMQSHFPADGSLNATLNAANLDDLHDAIEAGERAWRDPAWRNSLPHVRAKILHKVADLIESRADELAQMQSRDNGKPLAEARGLVMSAAGTARYFAAACELLEGELPTPRQPDLLTLSRYEPLGVVAAITPWNSPIASEMQKVAPAIAAGNAVILKPAEATPLMALELARIFEQAGLPAGLLSVLPGKGSVIGDALARHPRVRKISFTGGTNTGRHLAHVAAEKLIPASLELGGKSPTIVLEDADVEQAARGICYGIFSSAGQACIAGSRLFIHESLYAPLMARLLELTRGLRVGHPFADGIHVGPLINDKHRQGVLDYVELAKREGGRVLCGGEIPADPALANGSFFLPTIIEGLTNGARACQEEIFGPVLVAMPFGDEAALIREANDSVYGLAAGIWTRDTGRALCLSEQLEAGTVWINTYKVFAISTPFGGFKESGLGREKGIQGLKAWMQQKSIYLATGNSVNHWCD
;
A
#
# COMPACT_ATOMS: atom_id res chain seq x y z
N MET A 1 -20.10 -18.51 -15.61
CA MET A 1 -18.98 -17.85 -14.89
C MET A 1 -18.16 -18.95 -14.26
N ASP A 2 -16.89 -19.06 -14.63
CA ASP A 2 -16.04 -20.14 -14.15
C ASP A 2 -15.74 -19.96 -12.66
N ASP A 3 -15.83 -21.07 -11.92
CA ASP A 3 -15.42 -21.13 -10.51
C ASP A 3 -13.91 -20.83 -10.46
N LEU A 4 -13.51 -19.69 -9.92
CA LEU A 4 -12.09 -19.33 -9.85
C LEU A 4 -11.35 -20.27 -8.90
N LYS A 5 -10.13 -20.63 -9.30
CA LYS A 5 -9.24 -21.50 -8.53
C LYS A 5 -8.22 -20.69 -7.76
N ILE A 6 -7.80 -21.17 -6.60
CA ILE A 6 -6.65 -20.65 -5.87
C ILE A 6 -5.36 -21.24 -6.44
N PHE A 7 -4.22 -20.60 -6.18
CA PHE A 7 -2.92 -21.02 -6.71
C PHE A 7 -1.98 -21.45 -5.59
N ILE A 8 -1.60 -22.72 -5.58
CA ILE A 8 -0.74 -23.30 -4.55
C ILE A 8 0.30 -24.21 -5.18
N GLY A 9 1.56 -23.97 -4.86
CA GLY A 9 2.65 -24.87 -5.26
C GLY A 9 2.82 -25.03 -6.77
N GLY A 10 2.39 -24.04 -7.58
CA GLY A 10 2.40 -24.13 -9.03
C GLY A 10 1.15 -24.81 -9.62
N GLN A 11 0.11 -25.04 -8.83
CA GLN A 11 -1.12 -25.69 -9.27
C GLN A 11 -2.37 -24.84 -8.98
N TRP A 12 -3.28 -24.81 -9.95
CA TRP A 12 -4.61 -24.21 -9.84
C TRP A 12 -5.59 -25.26 -9.32
N ARG A 13 -6.14 -25.03 -8.13
CA ARG A 13 -7.10 -25.95 -7.52
C ARG A 13 -8.26 -25.21 -6.86
N ARG A 14 -9.35 -25.90 -6.60
CA ARG A 14 -10.45 -25.35 -5.81
C ARG A 14 -10.00 -25.19 -4.37
N GLY A 15 -10.32 -24.04 -3.74
CA GLY A 15 -10.07 -23.85 -2.31
C GLY A 15 -10.94 -24.76 -1.44
N GLY A 16 -10.39 -25.24 -0.32
CA GLY A 16 -11.09 -26.13 0.61
C GLY A 16 -12.02 -25.42 1.59
N GLY A 17 -12.10 -24.07 1.54
CA GLY A 17 -12.93 -23.27 2.43
C GLY A 17 -14.31 -22.96 1.85
N ASN A 18 -15.02 -22.03 2.56
CA ASN A 18 -16.36 -21.62 2.16
C ASN A 18 -16.37 -20.82 0.84
N PRO A 19 -17.47 -20.87 0.08
CA PRO A 19 -17.66 -19.99 -1.07
C PRO A 19 -17.54 -18.52 -0.69
N MET A 20 -16.89 -17.73 -1.54
CA MET A 20 -16.82 -16.29 -1.46
C MET A 20 -17.09 -15.68 -2.85
N GLN A 21 -17.56 -14.44 -2.86
CA GLN A 21 -17.94 -13.73 -4.06
C GLN A 21 -17.24 -12.39 -4.13
N SER A 22 -16.75 -12.03 -5.31
CA SER A 22 -16.34 -10.67 -5.65
C SER A 22 -17.49 -9.98 -6.39
N HIS A 23 -17.82 -8.77 -5.97
CA HIS A 23 -18.85 -7.95 -6.58
C HIS A 23 -18.28 -6.64 -7.11
N PHE A 24 -18.81 -6.17 -8.23
CA PHE A 24 -18.43 -4.88 -8.77
C PHE A 24 -19.03 -3.75 -7.91
N PRO A 25 -18.23 -2.86 -7.32
CA PRO A 25 -18.75 -1.82 -6.42
C PRO A 25 -19.67 -0.79 -7.09
N ALA A 26 -19.63 -0.69 -8.44
CA ALA A 26 -20.40 0.29 -9.19
C ALA A 26 -21.87 -0.04 -9.36
N ASP A 27 -22.23 -1.32 -9.33
CA ASP A 27 -23.61 -1.78 -9.59
C ASP A 27 -24.02 -3.02 -8.79
N GLY A 28 -23.12 -3.57 -7.97
CA GLY A 28 -23.34 -4.78 -7.19
C GLY A 28 -23.32 -6.07 -8.01
N SER A 29 -23.04 -6.02 -9.30
CA SER A 29 -23.00 -7.22 -10.17
C SER A 29 -21.90 -8.19 -9.72
N LEU A 30 -22.16 -9.48 -9.88
CA LEU A 30 -21.20 -10.53 -9.53
C LEU A 30 -20.04 -10.55 -10.53
N ASN A 31 -18.81 -10.35 -10.05
CA ASN A 31 -17.60 -10.51 -10.83
C ASN A 31 -17.21 -11.99 -10.96
N ALA A 32 -17.12 -12.68 -9.83
CA ALA A 32 -16.72 -14.08 -9.79
C ALA A 32 -17.13 -14.74 -8.48
N THR A 33 -17.18 -16.07 -8.51
CA THR A 33 -17.28 -16.94 -7.32
C THR A 33 -16.02 -17.79 -7.22
N LEU A 34 -15.55 -18.02 -6.01
CA LEU A 34 -14.45 -18.93 -5.71
C LEU A 34 -14.66 -19.56 -4.34
N ASN A 35 -13.99 -20.68 -4.07
CA ASN A 35 -13.87 -21.17 -2.71
C ASN A 35 -12.63 -20.54 -2.05
N ALA A 36 -12.80 -19.98 -0.87
CA ALA A 36 -11.69 -19.52 -0.06
C ALA A 36 -10.69 -20.64 0.23
N ALA A 37 -9.44 -20.29 0.51
CA ALA A 37 -8.51 -21.25 1.10
C ALA A 37 -8.98 -21.65 2.50
N ASN A 38 -8.65 -22.85 2.92
CA ASN A 38 -8.77 -23.34 4.30
C ASN A 38 -7.39 -23.52 4.96
N LEU A 39 -7.33 -24.07 6.16
CA LEU A 39 -6.06 -24.27 6.89
C LEU A 39 -5.18 -25.36 6.25
N ASP A 40 -5.76 -26.36 5.60
CA ASP A 40 -5.00 -27.38 4.87
C ASP A 40 -4.37 -26.78 3.61
N ASP A 41 -5.10 -25.92 2.89
CA ASP A 41 -4.57 -25.16 1.75
C ASP A 41 -3.40 -24.27 2.18
N LEU A 42 -3.50 -23.63 3.35
CA LEU A 42 -2.42 -22.84 3.90
C LEU A 42 -1.20 -23.70 4.24
N HIS A 43 -1.42 -24.86 4.87
CA HIS A 43 -0.35 -25.80 5.18
C HIS A 43 0.38 -26.25 3.91
N ASP A 44 -0.37 -26.69 2.89
CA ASP A 44 0.17 -27.10 1.59
C ASP A 44 0.99 -26.00 0.91
N ALA A 45 0.49 -24.75 0.96
CA ALA A 45 1.18 -23.60 0.38
C ALA A 45 2.52 -23.33 1.07
N ILE A 46 2.57 -23.42 2.40
CA ILE A 46 3.80 -23.25 3.19
C ILE A 46 4.77 -24.40 2.95
N GLU A 47 4.29 -25.64 2.90
CA GLU A 47 5.13 -26.80 2.56
C GLU A 47 5.73 -26.69 1.16
N ALA A 48 4.93 -26.27 0.18
CA ALA A 48 5.41 -26.02 -1.19
C ALA A 48 6.45 -24.91 -1.20
N GLY A 49 6.20 -23.81 -0.47
CA GLY A 49 7.13 -22.69 -0.34
C GLY A 49 8.46 -23.11 0.30
N GLU A 50 8.43 -23.86 1.38
CA GLU A 50 9.65 -24.37 2.04
C GLU A 50 10.47 -25.27 1.12
N ARG A 51 9.82 -26.19 0.38
CA ARG A 51 10.52 -27.04 -0.59
C ARG A 51 11.16 -26.22 -1.70
N ALA A 52 10.39 -25.31 -2.32
CA ALA A 52 10.86 -24.48 -3.43
C ALA A 52 12.00 -23.54 -3.02
N TRP A 53 11.88 -22.89 -1.85
CA TRP A 53 12.91 -22.01 -1.33
C TRP A 53 14.22 -22.73 -1.01
N ARG A 54 14.15 -24.01 -0.52
CA ARG A 54 15.31 -24.82 -0.19
C ARG A 54 15.93 -25.52 -1.40
N ASP A 55 15.23 -25.60 -2.51
CA ASP A 55 15.74 -26.20 -3.74
C ASP A 55 17.06 -25.52 -4.15
N PRO A 56 18.16 -26.26 -4.29
CA PRO A 56 19.45 -25.70 -4.69
C PRO A 56 19.40 -24.88 -5.98
N ALA A 57 18.54 -25.24 -6.95
CA ALA A 57 18.37 -24.50 -8.20
C ALA A 57 17.87 -23.07 -7.96
N TRP A 58 17.00 -22.87 -6.97
CA TRP A 58 16.54 -21.53 -6.57
C TRP A 58 17.44 -20.90 -5.52
N ARG A 59 17.77 -21.63 -4.47
CA ARG A 59 18.56 -21.13 -3.33
C ARG A 59 19.91 -20.57 -3.75
N ASN A 60 20.55 -21.18 -4.75
CA ASN A 60 21.84 -20.79 -5.30
C ASN A 60 21.71 -19.96 -6.60
N SER A 61 20.48 -19.58 -6.99
CA SER A 61 20.26 -18.77 -8.18
C SER A 61 20.94 -17.41 -8.05
N LEU A 62 21.63 -17.01 -9.11
CA LEU A 62 22.26 -15.69 -9.15
C LEU A 62 21.21 -14.58 -9.36
N PRO A 63 21.46 -13.35 -8.90
CA PRO A 63 20.50 -12.24 -9.00
C PRO A 63 19.92 -12.03 -10.40
N HIS A 64 20.74 -12.09 -11.45
CA HIS A 64 20.31 -11.89 -12.84
C HIS A 64 19.30 -12.95 -13.33
N VAL A 65 19.28 -14.16 -12.74
CA VAL A 65 18.27 -15.18 -13.05
C VAL A 65 16.91 -14.76 -12.54
N ARG A 66 16.84 -14.22 -11.32
CA ARG A 66 15.60 -13.68 -10.73
C ARG A 66 15.16 -12.41 -11.44
N ALA A 67 16.13 -11.55 -11.83
CA ALA A 67 15.87 -10.34 -12.62
C ALA A 67 15.16 -10.65 -13.95
N LYS A 68 15.58 -11.69 -14.67
CA LYS A 68 14.93 -12.12 -15.92
C LYS A 68 13.45 -12.46 -15.73
N ILE A 69 13.11 -13.14 -14.64
CA ILE A 69 11.70 -13.47 -14.33
C ILE A 69 10.91 -12.18 -14.11
N LEU A 70 11.42 -11.25 -13.29
CA LEU A 70 10.74 -9.99 -12.98
C LEU A 70 10.62 -9.08 -14.21
N HIS A 71 11.61 -9.03 -15.11
CA HIS A 71 11.48 -8.32 -16.37
C HIS A 71 10.37 -8.90 -17.24
N LYS A 72 10.28 -10.23 -17.33
CA LYS A 72 9.20 -10.88 -18.08
C LYS A 72 7.84 -10.67 -17.46
N VAL A 73 7.75 -10.62 -16.12
CA VAL A 73 6.52 -10.21 -15.40
C VAL A 73 6.11 -8.80 -15.82
N ALA A 74 7.04 -7.85 -15.86
CA ALA A 74 6.76 -6.48 -16.30
C ALA A 74 6.27 -6.43 -17.75
N ASP A 75 6.94 -7.16 -18.67
CA ASP A 75 6.54 -7.22 -20.08
C ASP A 75 5.11 -7.78 -20.24
N LEU A 76 4.77 -8.83 -19.49
CA LEU A 76 3.42 -9.42 -19.50
C LEU A 76 2.36 -8.45 -18.95
N ILE A 77 2.68 -7.72 -17.88
CA ILE A 77 1.76 -6.69 -17.34
C ILE A 77 1.56 -5.57 -18.35
N GLU A 78 2.63 -5.04 -18.96
CA GLU A 78 2.55 -3.95 -19.93
C GLU A 78 1.79 -4.37 -21.19
N SER A 79 2.03 -5.57 -21.72
CA SER A 79 1.33 -6.09 -22.91
C SER A 79 -0.17 -6.31 -22.70
N ARG A 80 -0.64 -6.42 -21.44
CA ARG A 80 -2.04 -6.64 -21.06
C ARG A 80 -2.60 -5.49 -20.24
N ALA A 81 -2.00 -4.29 -20.33
CA ALA A 81 -2.31 -3.18 -19.42
C ALA A 81 -3.79 -2.79 -19.41
N ASP A 82 -4.46 -2.76 -20.56
CA ASP A 82 -5.86 -2.37 -20.65
C ASP A 82 -6.80 -3.46 -20.10
N GLU A 83 -6.50 -4.73 -20.35
CA GLU A 83 -7.25 -5.87 -19.79
C GLU A 83 -7.15 -5.89 -18.26
N LEU A 84 -5.92 -5.74 -17.73
CA LEU A 84 -5.68 -5.73 -16.30
C LEU A 84 -6.30 -4.50 -15.61
N ALA A 85 -6.31 -3.34 -16.28
CA ALA A 85 -6.97 -2.14 -15.79
C ALA A 85 -8.49 -2.33 -15.68
N GLN A 86 -9.12 -2.97 -16.68
CA GLN A 86 -10.55 -3.30 -16.64
C GLN A 86 -10.86 -4.29 -15.51
N MET A 87 -10.04 -5.33 -15.34
CA MET A 87 -10.20 -6.31 -14.25
C MET A 87 -10.08 -5.62 -12.88
N GLN A 88 -9.07 -4.78 -12.69
CA GLN A 88 -8.90 -4.06 -11.43
C GLN A 88 -10.03 -3.07 -11.17
N SER A 89 -10.49 -2.35 -12.18
CA SER A 89 -11.64 -1.45 -12.06
C SER A 89 -12.90 -2.21 -11.64
N ARG A 90 -13.14 -3.41 -12.18
CA ARG A 90 -14.23 -4.29 -11.73
C ARG A 90 -14.03 -4.79 -10.29
N ASP A 91 -12.81 -5.11 -9.91
CA ASP A 91 -12.51 -5.68 -8.59
C ASP A 91 -12.70 -4.64 -7.46
N ASN A 92 -12.33 -3.36 -7.68
CA ASN A 92 -12.34 -2.34 -6.63
C ASN A 92 -13.09 -1.03 -6.93
N GLY A 93 -13.68 -0.89 -8.10
CA GLY A 93 -14.50 0.28 -8.46
C GLY A 93 -13.73 1.53 -8.88
N LYS A 94 -12.40 1.49 -9.02
CA LYS A 94 -11.64 2.66 -9.48
C LYS A 94 -11.95 3.05 -10.91
N PRO A 95 -11.99 4.36 -11.24
CA PRO A 95 -12.03 4.82 -12.63
C PRO A 95 -10.92 4.17 -13.46
N LEU A 96 -11.23 3.83 -14.71
CA LEU A 96 -10.33 3.05 -15.58
C LEU A 96 -8.94 3.71 -15.74
N ALA A 97 -8.89 5.04 -15.82
CA ALA A 97 -7.62 5.76 -15.92
C ALA A 97 -6.73 5.58 -14.67
N GLU A 98 -7.34 5.59 -13.47
CA GLU A 98 -6.62 5.32 -12.22
C GLU A 98 -6.16 3.85 -12.15
N ALA A 99 -7.03 2.92 -12.52
CA ALA A 99 -6.70 1.50 -12.56
C ALA A 99 -5.52 1.23 -13.49
N ARG A 100 -5.50 1.84 -14.70
CA ARG A 100 -4.39 1.75 -15.65
C ARG A 100 -3.08 2.30 -15.05
N GLY A 101 -3.14 3.42 -14.34
CA GLY A 101 -1.98 3.98 -13.63
C GLY A 101 -1.38 3.00 -12.62
N LEU A 102 -2.21 2.27 -11.88
CA LEU A 102 -1.76 1.25 -10.92
C LEU A 102 -1.15 0.02 -11.61
N VAL A 103 -1.71 -0.41 -12.74
CA VAL A 103 -1.14 -1.51 -13.55
C VAL A 103 0.26 -1.13 -14.06
N MET A 104 0.43 0.07 -14.60
CA MET A 104 1.74 0.55 -15.05
C MET A 104 2.74 0.72 -13.89
N SER A 105 2.26 1.15 -12.72
CA SER A 105 3.08 1.19 -11.49
C SER A 105 3.56 -0.20 -11.07
N ALA A 106 2.72 -1.23 -11.23
CA ALA A 106 3.09 -2.61 -10.94
C ALA A 106 4.19 -3.13 -11.89
N ALA A 107 4.08 -2.87 -13.19
CA ALA A 107 5.11 -3.19 -14.17
C ALA A 107 6.44 -2.48 -13.84
N GLY A 108 6.38 -1.17 -13.56
CA GLY A 108 7.55 -0.40 -13.14
C GLY A 108 8.18 -0.93 -11.86
N THR A 109 7.38 -1.41 -10.91
CA THR A 109 7.86 -2.03 -9.67
C THR A 109 8.64 -3.32 -9.96
N ALA A 110 8.12 -4.18 -10.85
CA ALA A 110 8.83 -5.38 -11.26
C ALA A 110 10.19 -5.06 -11.92
N ARG A 111 10.23 -4.06 -12.82
CA ARG A 111 11.48 -3.62 -13.47
C ARG A 111 12.48 -3.07 -12.48
N TYR A 112 12.02 -2.23 -11.54
CA TYR A 112 12.90 -1.66 -10.52
C TYR A 112 13.56 -2.75 -9.67
N PHE A 113 12.77 -3.70 -9.14
CA PHE A 113 13.34 -4.76 -8.31
C PHE A 113 14.12 -5.81 -9.10
N ALA A 114 13.86 -5.98 -10.40
CA ALA A 114 14.73 -6.73 -11.29
C ALA A 114 16.14 -6.12 -11.36
N ALA A 115 16.23 -4.80 -11.56
CA ALA A 115 17.52 -4.11 -11.55
C ALA A 115 18.14 -4.07 -10.14
N ALA A 116 17.34 -3.77 -9.11
CA ALA A 116 17.81 -3.60 -7.74
C ALA A 116 18.42 -4.88 -7.15
N CYS A 117 17.97 -6.08 -7.56
CA CYS A 117 18.53 -7.32 -7.04
C CYS A 117 19.96 -7.57 -7.52
N GLU A 118 20.37 -7.02 -8.66
CA GLU A 118 21.76 -7.08 -9.16
C GLU A 118 22.67 -5.99 -8.55
N LEU A 119 22.06 -4.91 -8.02
CA LEU A 119 22.77 -3.79 -7.37
C LEU A 119 22.92 -3.98 -5.85
N LEU A 120 22.41 -5.06 -5.30
CA LEU A 120 22.50 -5.34 -3.88
C LEU A 120 23.90 -5.85 -3.53
N GLU A 121 24.69 -5.00 -2.90
CA GLU A 121 26.04 -5.30 -2.48
C GLU A 121 26.10 -5.70 -1.00
N GLY A 122 27.09 -6.56 -0.66
CA GLY A 122 27.55 -6.75 0.70
C GLY A 122 28.57 -5.68 1.10
N GLU A 123 29.07 -5.78 2.32
CA GLU A 123 30.08 -4.86 2.84
C GLU A 123 31.40 -5.60 3.04
N LEU A 124 32.50 -4.88 2.92
CA LEU A 124 33.85 -5.33 3.26
C LEU A 124 34.41 -4.44 4.39
N PRO A 125 33.96 -4.65 5.65
CA PRO A 125 34.40 -3.84 6.77
C PRO A 125 35.90 -3.99 7.04
N THR A 126 36.53 -2.93 7.52
CA THR A 126 37.95 -2.96 7.89
C THR A 126 38.21 -3.94 9.06
N PRO A 127 39.08 -4.96 8.88
CA PRO A 127 39.41 -5.89 9.94
C PRO A 127 40.23 -5.24 11.03
N ARG A 128 40.15 -5.77 12.26
CA ARG A 128 41.01 -5.34 13.39
C ARG A 128 42.26 -6.20 13.59
N GLN A 129 42.42 -7.23 12.76
CA GLN A 129 43.60 -8.11 12.78
C GLN A 129 44.13 -8.23 11.33
N PRO A 130 45.46 -8.26 11.15
CA PRO A 130 46.08 -8.24 9.84
C PRO A 130 45.74 -9.48 9.00
N ASP A 131 45.53 -10.64 9.63
CA ASP A 131 45.30 -11.92 9.01
C ASP A 131 43.79 -12.29 8.97
N LEU A 132 42.91 -11.30 8.98
CA LEU A 132 41.47 -11.50 8.99
C LEU A 132 40.81 -10.73 7.86
N LEU A 133 40.05 -11.42 7.01
CA LEU A 133 39.12 -10.84 6.07
C LEU A 133 37.72 -10.88 6.66
N THR A 134 37.06 -9.73 6.70
CA THR A 134 35.65 -9.61 7.16
C THR A 134 34.78 -9.16 6.00
N LEU A 135 33.66 -9.83 5.82
CA LEU A 135 32.67 -9.46 4.81
C LEU A 135 31.24 -9.71 5.32
N SER A 136 30.29 -9.00 4.79
CA SER A 136 28.90 -9.27 5.02
C SER A 136 28.15 -9.53 3.72
N ARG A 137 27.06 -10.28 3.79
CA ARG A 137 26.17 -10.49 2.65
C ARG A 137 24.73 -10.56 3.09
N TYR A 138 23.82 -10.25 2.18
CA TYR A 138 22.39 -10.39 2.37
C TYR A 138 21.91 -11.76 1.91
N GLU A 139 21.05 -12.39 2.70
CA GLU A 139 20.42 -13.68 2.41
C GLU A 139 18.89 -13.58 2.53
N PRO A 140 18.12 -14.34 1.71
CA PRO A 140 16.67 -14.39 1.85
C PRO A 140 16.25 -14.93 3.23
N LEU A 141 15.09 -14.48 3.69
CA LEU A 141 14.49 -14.94 4.96
C LEU A 141 13.94 -16.36 4.85
N GLY A 142 13.30 -16.72 3.72
CA GLY A 142 12.66 -18.01 3.50
C GLY A 142 11.21 -17.89 3.04
N VAL A 143 10.27 -18.57 3.68
CA VAL A 143 8.84 -18.39 3.42
C VAL A 143 8.34 -17.13 4.12
N VAL A 144 7.70 -16.25 3.36
CA VAL A 144 7.25 -14.93 3.84
C VAL A 144 5.75 -14.71 3.56
N ALA A 145 5.08 -14.01 4.46
CA ALA A 145 3.67 -13.64 4.32
C ALA A 145 3.56 -12.24 3.70
N ALA A 146 2.80 -12.12 2.62
CA ALA A 146 2.38 -10.87 2.01
C ALA A 146 0.85 -10.75 2.13
N ILE A 147 0.36 -9.77 2.87
CA ILE A 147 -1.07 -9.53 3.10
C ILE A 147 -1.40 -8.15 2.56
N THR A 148 -2.29 -8.08 1.56
CA THR A 148 -2.52 -6.88 0.77
C THR A 148 -3.92 -6.29 0.94
N PRO A 149 -4.08 -4.97 0.76
CA PRO A 149 -5.35 -4.26 0.89
C PRO A 149 -6.16 -4.34 -0.41
N TRP A 150 -7.39 -3.85 -0.34
CA TRP A 150 -8.34 -3.84 -1.46
C TRP A 150 -8.29 -2.56 -2.32
N ASN A 151 -7.69 -1.48 -1.81
CA ASN A 151 -7.75 -0.17 -2.50
C ASN A 151 -6.80 -0.02 -3.69
N SER A 152 -5.75 -0.83 -3.77
CA SER A 152 -4.77 -0.79 -4.87
C SER A 152 -4.20 -2.19 -5.16
N PRO A 153 -5.04 -3.18 -5.53
CA PRO A 153 -4.65 -4.60 -5.60
C PRO A 153 -3.32 -4.84 -6.29
N ILE A 154 -3.25 -4.75 -7.63
CA ILE A 154 -2.04 -5.12 -8.38
C ILE A 154 -0.78 -4.36 -7.94
N ALA A 155 -0.90 -3.07 -7.63
CA ALA A 155 0.23 -2.26 -7.21
C ALA A 155 0.75 -2.65 -5.82
N SER A 156 -0.16 -2.89 -4.86
CA SER A 156 0.19 -3.32 -3.50
C SER A 156 0.75 -4.75 -3.48
N GLU A 157 0.21 -5.63 -4.30
CA GLU A 157 0.69 -7.01 -4.45
C GLU A 157 2.09 -7.03 -5.03
N MET A 158 2.33 -6.31 -6.15
CA MET A 158 3.66 -6.21 -6.75
C MET A 158 4.67 -5.55 -5.83
N GLN A 159 4.26 -4.56 -5.05
CA GLN A 159 5.12 -3.87 -4.10
C GLN A 159 5.67 -4.80 -3.00
N LYS A 160 4.97 -5.93 -2.74
CA LYS A 160 5.40 -6.97 -1.79
C LYS A 160 6.02 -8.19 -2.49
N VAL A 161 5.40 -8.69 -3.55
CA VAL A 161 5.84 -9.92 -4.22
C VAL A 161 7.14 -9.70 -4.99
N ALA A 162 7.28 -8.60 -5.74
CA ALA A 162 8.47 -8.37 -6.55
C ALA A 162 9.76 -8.29 -5.72
N PRO A 163 9.87 -7.46 -4.65
CA PRO A 163 11.07 -7.42 -3.83
C PRO A 163 11.31 -8.73 -3.07
N ALA A 164 10.26 -9.45 -2.65
CA ALA A 164 10.41 -10.72 -1.96
C ALA A 164 11.02 -11.80 -2.89
N ILE A 165 10.55 -11.89 -4.15
CA ILE A 165 11.11 -12.79 -5.18
C ILE A 165 12.51 -12.33 -5.58
N ALA A 166 12.74 -11.01 -5.78
CA ALA A 166 14.07 -10.46 -6.06
C ALA A 166 15.09 -10.84 -4.98
N ALA A 167 14.67 -10.81 -3.71
CA ALA A 167 15.47 -11.24 -2.57
C ALA A 167 15.68 -12.77 -2.49
N GLY A 168 14.91 -13.58 -3.26
CA GLY A 168 15.02 -15.04 -3.28
C GLY A 168 14.12 -15.78 -2.29
N ASN A 169 13.08 -15.16 -1.77
CA ASN A 169 12.10 -15.78 -0.87
C ASN A 169 11.02 -16.58 -1.63
N ALA A 170 10.29 -17.43 -0.90
CA ALA A 170 8.99 -17.94 -1.31
C ALA A 170 7.88 -17.12 -0.64
N VAL A 171 6.87 -16.73 -1.41
CA VAL A 171 5.81 -15.78 -0.98
C VAL A 171 4.47 -16.49 -0.87
N ILE A 172 3.83 -16.34 0.27
CA ILE A 172 2.41 -16.69 0.44
C ILE A 172 1.63 -15.35 0.43
N LEU A 173 0.94 -15.10 -0.66
CA LEU A 173 0.13 -13.89 -0.87
C LEU A 173 -1.31 -14.13 -0.42
N LYS A 174 -1.76 -13.32 0.52
CA LYS A 174 -3.16 -13.27 0.94
C LYS A 174 -3.77 -11.93 0.52
N PRO A 175 -4.53 -11.88 -0.57
CA PRO A 175 -5.23 -10.66 -0.99
C PRO A 175 -6.38 -10.31 -0.04
N ALA A 176 -6.85 -9.06 -0.14
CA ALA A 176 -8.09 -8.66 0.53
C ALA A 176 -9.29 -9.50 0.03
N GLU A 177 -10.25 -9.72 0.92
CA GLU A 177 -11.45 -10.52 0.60
C GLU A 177 -12.29 -9.89 -0.52
N ALA A 178 -12.35 -8.56 -0.52
CA ALA A 178 -13.15 -7.81 -1.50
C ALA A 178 -12.53 -7.82 -2.90
N THR A 179 -11.22 -8.03 -3.04
CA THR A 179 -10.50 -7.88 -4.31
C THR A 179 -9.53 -9.04 -4.57
N PRO A 180 -10.03 -10.26 -4.79
CA PRO A 180 -9.18 -11.42 -4.98
C PRO A 180 -8.68 -11.60 -6.43
N LEU A 181 -9.33 -10.93 -7.42
CA LEU A 181 -9.12 -11.25 -8.84
C LEU A 181 -7.72 -10.91 -9.31
N MET A 182 -7.23 -9.72 -8.94
CA MET A 182 -5.91 -9.26 -9.37
C MET A 182 -4.77 -10.12 -8.82
N ALA A 183 -4.87 -10.60 -7.59
CA ALA A 183 -3.86 -11.49 -7.01
C ALA A 183 -3.79 -12.84 -7.74
N LEU A 184 -4.92 -13.38 -8.13
CA LEU A 184 -4.99 -14.63 -8.89
C LEU A 184 -4.43 -14.44 -10.31
N GLU A 185 -4.74 -13.31 -10.94
CA GLU A 185 -4.19 -12.98 -12.25
C GLU A 185 -2.68 -12.72 -12.19
N LEU A 186 -2.21 -12.08 -11.13
CA LEU A 186 -0.78 -11.90 -10.88
C LEU A 186 -0.05 -13.26 -10.75
N ALA A 187 -0.66 -14.26 -10.11
CA ALA A 187 -0.11 -15.60 -10.05
C ALA A 187 0.06 -16.21 -11.45
N ARG A 188 -0.93 -16.04 -12.36
CA ARG A 188 -0.81 -16.48 -13.77
C ARG A 188 0.33 -15.79 -14.50
N ILE A 189 0.51 -14.49 -14.27
CA ILE A 189 1.59 -13.72 -14.87
C ILE A 189 2.96 -14.24 -14.39
N PHE A 190 3.13 -14.51 -13.09
CA PHE A 190 4.37 -15.10 -12.57
C PHE A 190 4.63 -16.52 -13.09
N GLU A 191 3.57 -17.35 -13.19
CA GLU A 191 3.66 -18.68 -13.80
C GLU A 191 4.12 -18.60 -15.27
N GLN A 192 3.51 -17.72 -16.08
CA GLN A 192 3.89 -17.48 -17.48
C GLN A 192 5.30 -16.89 -17.63
N ALA A 193 5.74 -16.10 -16.65
CA ALA A 193 7.09 -15.57 -16.59
C ALA A 193 8.15 -16.65 -16.27
N GLY A 194 7.72 -17.84 -15.86
CA GLY A 194 8.61 -18.96 -15.54
C GLY A 194 9.11 -18.95 -14.10
N LEU A 195 8.37 -18.36 -13.16
CA LEU A 195 8.70 -18.49 -11.75
C LEU A 195 8.58 -19.96 -11.33
N PRO A 196 9.60 -20.56 -10.70
CA PRO A 196 9.54 -21.95 -10.26
C PRO A 196 8.33 -22.22 -9.32
N ALA A 197 7.72 -23.39 -9.51
CA ALA A 197 6.57 -23.82 -8.74
C ALA A 197 6.85 -23.80 -7.21
N GLY A 198 5.90 -23.30 -6.42
CA GLY A 198 6.03 -23.18 -4.97
C GLY A 198 6.58 -21.84 -4.47
N LEU A 199 7.24 -21.04 -5.30
CA LEU A 199 7.78 -19.73 -4.89
C LEU A 199 6.71 -18.64 -4.74
N LEU A 200 5.54 -18.83 -5.32
CA LEU A 200 4.36 -18.00 -5.11
C LEU A 200 3.16 -18.90 -4.88
N SER A 201 2.40 -18.63 -3.84
CA SER A 201 1.05 -19.17 -3.62
C SER A 201 0.10 -18.03 -3.29
N VAL A 202 -1.14 -18.11 -3.78
CA VAL A 202 -2.17 -17.07 -3.58
C VAL A 202 -3.38 -17.69 -2.90
N LEU A 203 -3.67 -17.19 -1.69
CA LEU A 203 -4.67 -17.72 -0.78
C LEU A 203 -5.76 -16.69 -0.46
N PRO A 204 -6.77 -16.49 -1.33
CA PRO A 204 -7.95 -15.71 -0.98
C PRO A 204 -8.68 -16.35 0.20
N GLY A 205 -9.14 -15.51 1.14
CA GLY A 205 -9.88 -15.99 2.31
C GLY A 205 -9.99 -14.94 3.41
N LYS A 206 -10.77 -15.24 4.46
CA LYS A 206 -10.99 -14.32 5.57
C LYS A 206 -9.69 -13.98 6.29
N GLY A 207 -9.47 -12.67 6.54
CA GLY A 207 -8.30 -12.18 7.26
C GLY A 207 -8.17 -12.79 8.66
N SER A 208 -9.29 -12.92 9.38
CA SER A 208 -9.35 -13.53 10.71
C SER A 208 -9.10 -15.05 10.75
N VAL A 209 -9.11 -15.72 9.60
CA VAL A 209 -8.86 -17.18 9.52
C VAL A 209 -7.52 -17.41 8.82
N ILE A 210 -7.45 -17.15 7.53
CA ILE A 210 -6.23 -17.43 6.73
C ILE A 210 -5.11 -16.42 7.04
N GLY A 211 -5.45 -15.13 7.22
CA GLY A 211 -4.46 -14.09 7.52
C GLY A 211 -3.78 -14.30 8.87
N ASP A 212 -4.55 -14.58 9.92
CA ASP A 212 -4.03 -14.84 11.27
C ASP A 212 -3.24 -16.15 11.32
N ALA A 213 -3.77 -17.23 10.75
CA ALA A 213 -3.08 -18.52 10.69
C ALA A 213 -1.77 -18.44 9.89
N LEU A 214 -1.74 -17.71 8.77
CA LEU A 214 -0.53 -17.45 8.00
C LEU A 214 0.52 -16.69 8.83
N ALA A 215 0.11 -15.62 9.51
CA ALA A 215 1.00 -14.83 10.34
C ALA A 215 1.59 -15.63 11.50
N ARG A 216 0.77 -16.47 12.15
CA ARG A 216 1.18 -17.31 13.29
C ARG A 216 1.97 -18.55 12.90
N HIS A 217 1.95 -18.96 11.64
CA HIS A 217 2.58 -20.20 11.23
C HIS A 217 4.09 -20.20 11.53
N PRO A 218 4.66 -21.26 12.18
CA PRO A 218 6.05 -21.24 12.68
C PRO A 218 7.11 -21.12 11.59
N ARG A 219 6.82 -21.56 10.36
CA ARG A 219 7.76 -21.47 9.23
C ARG A 219 7.70 -20.13 8.49
N VAL A 220 6.72 -19.28 8.74
CA VAL A 220 6.69 -17.91 8.19
C VAL A 220 7.71 -17.08 8.92
N ARG A 221 8.63 -16.45 8.17
CA ARG A 221 9.81 -15.74 8.69
C ARG A 221 9.74 -14.24 8.56
N LYS A 222 8.68 -13.72 7.95
CA LYS A 222 8.37 -12.29 7.86
C LYS A 222 6.90 -12.10 7.60
N ILE A 223 6.35 -11.05 8.18
CA ILE A 223 5.01 -10.55 7.88
C ILE A 223 5.16 -9.21 7.16
N SER A 224 4.58 -9.06 5.97
CA SER A 224 4.37 -7.77 5.32
C SER A 224 2.88 -7.55 5.13
N PHE A 225 2.36 -6.50 5.72
CA PHE A 225 0.94 -6.17 5.76
C PHE A 225 0.71 -4.72 5.35
N THR A 226 -0.32 -4.50 4.53
CA THR A 226 -0.89 -3.18 4.29
C THR A 226 -2.39 -3.23 4.58
N GLY A 227 -2.88 -2.34 5.44
CA GLY A 227 -4.29 -2.30 5.81
C GLY A 227 -4.58 -1.46 7.06
N GLY A 228 -5.69 -1.75 7.74
CA GLY A 228 -6.13 -0.98 8.90
C GLY A 228 -5.21 -1.13 10.12
N THR A 229 -5.04 -0.04 10.88
CA THR A 229 -4.11 0.07 12.02
C THR A 229 -4.38 -0.97 13.12
N ASN A 230 -5.65 -1.28 13.40
CA ASN A 230 -5.97 -2.30 14.42
C ASN A 230 -5.47 -3.70 14.04
N THR A 231 -5.60 -4.10 12.76
CA THR A 231 -5.03 -5.34 12.25
C THR A 231 -3.51 -5.30 12.26
N GLY A 232 -2.93 -4.14 11.92
CA GLY A 232 -1.48 -3.94 11.99
C GLY A 232 -0.92 -4.14 13.41
N ARG A 233 -1.57 -3.58 14.43
CA ARG A 233 -1.18 -3.80 15.85
C ARG A 233 -1.25 -5.30 16.22
N HIS A 234 -2.33 -5.99 15.82
CA HIS A 234 -2.45 -7.43 16.05
C HIS A 234 -1.29 -8.21 15.39
N LEU A 235 -0.97 -7.91 14.13
CA LEU A 235 0.13 -8.58 13.42
C LEU A 235 1.52 -8.22 14.00
N ALA A 236 1.68 -7.00 14.53
CA ALA A 236 2.89 -6.64 15.28
C ALA A 236 3.08 -7.50 16.55
N HIS A 237 2.00 -7.76 17.30
CA HIS A 237 2.04 -8.68 18.43
C HIS A 237 2.43 -10.11 18.00
N VAL A 238 1.82 -10.61 16.93
CA VAL A 238 2.17 -11.96 16.40
C VAL A 238 3.64 -12.02 15.96
N ALA A 239 4.14 -10.97 15.31
CA ALA A 239 5.55 -10.91 14.91
C ALA A 239 6.49 -10.89 16.12
N ALA A 240 6.13 -10.14 17.18
CA ALA A 240 6.88 -10.08 18.43
C ALA A 240 6.93 -11.44 19.16
N GLU A 241 5.79 -12.14 19.24
CA GLU A 241 5.73 -13.50 19.82
C GLU A 241 6.68 -14.49 19.11
N LYS A 242 6.87 -14.31 17.81
CA LYS A 242 7.72 -15.17 16.97
C LYS A 242 9.15 -14.64 16.79
N LEU A 243 9.46 -13.42 17.24
CA LEU A 243 10.73 -12.71 16.98
C LEU A 243 11.10 -12.65 15.50
N ILE A 244 10.11 -12.37 14.64
CA ILE A 244 10.29 -12.21 13.19
C ILE A 244 10.09 -10.75 12.76
N PRO A 245 10.75 -10.30 11.68
CA PRO A 245 10.55 -8.95 11.17
C PRO A 245 9.13 -8.76 10.62
N ALA A 246 8.57 -7.57 10.86
CA ALA A 246 7.32 -7.11 10.26
C ALA A 246 7.55 -5.82 9.48
N SER A 247 6.93 -5.71 8.29
CA SER A 247 6.73 -4.44 7.59
C SER A 247 5.22 -4.17 7.56
N LEU A 248 4.82 -3.05 8.15
CA LEU A 248 3.42 -2.69 8.32
C LEU A 248 3.19 -1.31 7.69
N GLU A 249 2.31 -1.24 6.70
CA GLU A 249 1.84 -0.01 6.07
C GLU A 249 0.37 0.17 6.47
N LEU A 250 0.10 1.19 7.27
CA LEU A 250 -1.17 1.33 7.98
C LEU A 250 -1.88 2.64 7.60
N GLY A 251 -2.86 3.03 8.39
CA GLY A 251 -3.69 4.20 8.14
C GLY A 251 -2.93 5.53 8.21
N GLY A 252 -3.60 6.57 7.77
CA GLY A 252 -3.11 7.94 7.81
C GLY A 252 -4.20 8.97 8.02
N LYS A 253 -3.81 10.13 8.52
CA LYS A 253 -4.62 11.34 8.63
C LYS A 253 -3.79 12.53 8.18
N SER A 254 -3.35 12.47 6.94
CA SER A 254 -2.30 13.32 6.38
C SER A 254 -2.71 14.81 6.37
N PRO A 255 -1.89 15.72 6.93
CA PRO A 255 -2.09 17.14 6.81
C PRO A 255 -1.70 17.61 5.41
N THR A 256 -2.46 18.54 4.85
CA THR A 256 -2.10 19.35 3.69
C THR A 256 -2.07 20.81 4.13
N ILE A 257 -0.95 21.48 3.94
CA ILE A 257 -0.66 22.82 4.45
C ILE A 257 -0.57 23.78 3.26
N VAL A 258 -1.26 24.91 3.35
CA VAL A 258 -1.22 25.97 2.33
C VAL A 258 -0.79 27.28 3.00
N LEU A 259 0.43 27.72 2.68
CA LEU A 259 1.00 28.96 3.22
C LEU A 259 0.46 30.17 2.46
N GLU A 260 0.65 31.39 3.01
CA GLU A 260 0.10 32.66 2.52
C GLU A 260 0.57 33.06 1.12
N ASP A 261 1.70 32.51 0.66
CA ASP A 261 2.29 32.79 -0.65
C ASP A 261 1.96 31.75 -1.73
N ALA A 262 1.20 30.72 -1.39
CA ALA A 262 0.89 29.61 -2.28
C ALA A 262 0.08 30.07 -3.52
N ASP A 263 0.28 29.39 -4.64
CA ASP A 263 -0.56 29.55 -5.81
C ASP A 263 -1.91 28.85 -5.56
N VAL A 264 -2.97 29.65 -5.50
CA VAL A 264 -4.32 29.16 -5.15
C VAL A 264 -4.84 28.12 -6.15
N GLU A 265 -4.59 28.31 -7.46
CA GLU A 265 -5.08 27.40 -8.49
C GLU A 265 -4.35 26.06 -8.43
N GLN A 266 -3.02 26.07 -8.31
CA GLN A 266 -2.22 24.85 -8.19
C GLN A 266 -2.54 24.11 -6.89
N ALA A 267 -2.63 24.82 -5.77
CA ALA A 267 -2.98 24.24 -4.48
C ALA A 267 -4.37 23.60 -4.53
N ALA A 268 -5.38 24.32 -5.03
CA ALA A 268 -6.75 23.80 -5.11
C ALA A 268 -6.85 22.51 -5.94
N ARG A 269 -6.20 22.46 -7.12
CA ARG A 269 -6.17 21.25 -7.96
C ARG A 269 -5.44 20.09 -7.29
N GLY A 270 -4.29 20.38 -6.69
CA GLY A 270 -3.51 19.37 -6.00
C GLY A 270 -4.22 18.82 -4.76
N ILE A 271 -4.93 19.65 -4.00
CA ILE A 271 -5.74 19.25 -2.86
C ILE A 271 -6.91 18.38 -3.34
N CYS A 272 -7.67 18.80 -4.36
CA CYS A 272 -8.75 17.97 -4.93
C CYS A 272 -8.24 16.59 -5.35
N TYR A 273 -7.14 16.53 -6.08
CA TYR A 273 -6.52 15.26 -6.45
C TYR A 273 -6.06 14.46 -5.22
N GLY A 274 -5.42 15.15 -4.26
CA GLY A 274 -4.88 14.54 -3.04
C GLY A 274 -5.92 13.82 -2.18
N ILE A 275 -7.14 14.36 -2.11
CA ILE A 275 -8.21 13.76 -1.30
C ILE A 275 -9.21 12.95 -2.14
N PHE A 276 -9.69 13.45 -3.29
CA PHE A 276 -10.84 12.87 -3.97
C PHE A 276 -10.48 11.77 -4.99
N SER A 277 -9.24 11.73 -5.50
CA SER A 277 -8.82 10.58 -6.32
C SER A 277 -8.94 9.28 -5.52
N SER A 278 -9.29 8.20 -6.18
CA SER A 278 -9.61 6.89 -5.57
C SER A 278 -10.82 6.95 -4.62
N ALA A 279 -11.71 7.91 -4.78
CA ALA A 279 -12.83 8.18 -3.85
C ALA A 279 -12.34 8.37 -2.39
N GLY A 280 -11.16 8.96 -2.18
CA GLY A 280 -10.56 9.14 -0.86
C GLY A 280 -10.02 7.87 -0.20
N GLN A 281 -10.12 6.72 -0.86
CA GLN A 281 -9.72 5.40 -0.34
C GLN A 281 -8.21 5.18 -0.48
N ALA A 282 -7.44 6.09 0.09
CA ALA A 282 -5.98 6.05 0.08
C ALA A 282 -5.42 6.42 1.46
N CYS A 283 -4.52 5.61 1.98
CA CYS A 283 -3.87 5.85 3.28
C CYS A 283 -3.13 7.19 3.34
N ILE A 284 -2.69 7.69 2.19
CA ILE A 284 -2.00 8.99 2.04
C ILE A 284 -2.96 10.15 1.69
N ALA A 285 -4.29 9.96 1.73
CA ALA A 285 -5.23 11.03 1.41
C ALA A 285 -5.04 12.24 2.31
N GLY A 286 -4.91 13.43 1.71
CA GLY A 286 -4.74 14.69 2.43
C GLY A 286 -6.05 15.16 3.04
N SER A 287 -6.53 14.48 4.08
CA SER A 287 -7.86 14.63 4.64
C SER A 287 -8.00 15.75 5.66
N ARG A 288 -6.87 16.28 6.21
CA ARG A 288 -6.81 17.49 7.02
C ARG A 288 -6.16 18.60 6.22
N LEU A 289 -6.89 19.68 5.95
CA LEU A 289 -6.39 20.82 5.19
C LEU A 289 -6.22 22.03 6.11
N PHE A 290 -4.98 22.46 6.29
CA PHE A 290 -4.62 23.67 7.02
C PHE A 290 -4.34 24.80 6.02
N ILE A 291 -5.06 25.91 6.11
CA ILE A 291 -4.95 27.03 5.20
C ILE A 291 -4.58 28.29 5.98
N HIS A 292 -3.54 28.98 5.55
CA HIS A 292 -3.24 30.30 6.13
C HIS A 292 -4.45 31.23 5.99
N GLU A 293 -4.80 31.95 7.05
CA GLU A 293 -6.03 32.73 7.15
C GLU A 293 -6.20 33.73 5.99
N SER A 294 -5.10 34.30 5.48
CA SER A 294 -5.13 35.24 4.35
C SER A 294 -5.58 34.62 3.03
N LEU A 295 -5.38 33.30 2.84
CA LEU A 295 -5.80 32.57 1.65
C LEU A 295 -7.05 31.71 1.87
N TYR A 296 -7.61 31.68 3.09
CA TYR A 296 -8.72 30.78 3.42
C TYR A 296 -9.92 31.00 2.49
N ALA A 297 -10.42 32.22 2.39
CA ALA A 297 -11.60 32.53 1.58
C ALA A 297 -11.40 32.25 0.08
N PRO A 298 -10.34 32.76 -0.59
CA PRO A 298 -10.15 32.51 -2.02
C PRO A 298 -9.87 31.03 -2.34
N LEU A 299 -9.11 30.32 -1.51
CA LEU A 299 -8.82 28.91 -1.73
C LEU A 299 -10.08 28.06 -1.51
N MET A 300 -10.85 28.30 -0.46
CA MET A 300 -12.10 27.57 -0.20
C MET A 300 -13.13 27.78 -1.30
N ALA A 301 -13.27 29.02 -1.82
CA ALA A 301 -14.15 29.28 -2.95
C ALA A 301 -13.75 28.44 -4.19
N ARG A 302 -12.45 28.41 -4.51
CA ARG A 302 -11.94 27.62 -5.64
C ARG A 302 -12.06 26.13 -5.44
N LEU A 303 -11.77 25.61 -4.23
CA LEU A 303 -11.95 24.21 -3.87
C LEU A 303 -13.40 23.74 -4.02
N LEU A 304 -14.36 24.54 -3.54
CA LEU A 304 -15.77 24.24 -3.67
C LEU A 304 -16.23 24.19 -5.13
N GLU A 305 -15.77 25.12 -5.95
CA GLU A 305 -16.05 25.13 -7.39
C GLU A 305 -15.51 23.85 -8.07
N LEU A 306 -14.24 23.53 -7.85
CA LEU A 306 -13.61 22.32 -8.41
C LEU A 306 -14.29 21.06 -7.91
N THR A 307 -14.58 20.97 -6.62
CA THR A 307 -15.20 19.78 -6.00
C THR A 307 -16.60 19.53 -6.56
N ARG A 308 -17.42 20.57 -6.73
CA ARG A 308 -18.74 20.47 -7.37
C ARG A 308 -18.67 20.08 -8.84
N GLY A 309 -17.56 20.40 -9.51
CA GLY A 309 -17.29 20.03 -10.90
C GLY A 309 -16.78 18.59 -11.08
N LEU A 310 -16.46 17.86 -10.00
CA LEU A 310 -16.04 16.47 -10.09
C LEU A 310 -17.18 15.57 -10.52
N ARG A 311 -16.96 14.79 -11.58
CA ARG A 311 -17.95 13.82 -12.06
C ARG A 311 -17.82 12.51 -11.29
N VAL A 312 -18.85 12.21 -10.49
CA VAL A 312 -19.02 10.92 -9.81
C VAL A 312 -19.79 10.01 -10.74
N GLY A 313 -19.35 8.78 -10.95
CA GLY A 313 -20.05 7.89 -11.86
C GLY A 313 -19.41 6.53 -12.07
N HIS A 314 -20.00 5.80 -13.02
CA HIS A 314 -19.57 4.45 -13.35
C HIS A 314 -18.12 4.42 -13.85
N PRO A 315 -17.24 3.56 -13.32
CA PRO A 315 -15.79 3.54 -13.57
C PRO A 315 -15.36 3.44 -15.03
N PHE A 316 -16.21 2.86 -15.88
CA PHE A 316 -15.96 2.70 -17.32
C PHE A 316 -16.53 3.84 -18.19
N ALA A 317 -17.23 4.80 -17.60
CA ALA A 317 -17.72 5.95 -18.34
C ALA A 317 -16.61 6.99 -18.54
N ASP A 318 -16.65 7.69 -19.67
CA ASP A 318 -15.65 8.68 -20.03
C ASP A 318 -15.65 9.88 -19.09
N GLY A 319 -14.44 10.29 -18.70
CA GLY A 319 -14.20 11.51 -17.95
C GLY A 319 -14.72 11.46 -16.50
N ILE A 320 -14.93 10.29 -15.92
CA ILE A 320 -15.25 10.13 -14.51
C ILE A 320 -14.01 10.41 -13.67
N HIS A 321 -14.20 11.22 -12.63
CA HIS A 321 -13.15 11.58 -11.67
C HIS A 321 -13.21 10.71 -10.42
N VAL A 322 -14.42 10.35 -9.95
CA VAL A 322 -14.64 9.64 -8.69
C VAL A 322 -15.55 8.43 -8.94
N GLY A 323 -15.02 7.26 -8.67
CA GLY A 323 -15.76 6.00 -8.69
C GLY A 323 -16.47 5.70 -7.36
N PRO A 324 -17.05 4.50 -7.20
CA PRO A 324 -17.68 4.08 -5.95
C PRO A 324 -16.67 3.79 -4.84
N LEU A 325 -17.14 3.77 -3.61
CA LEU A 325 -16.49 3.11 -2.49
C LEU A 325 -16.54 1.60 -2.67
N ILE A 326 -15.69 0.87 -1.95
CA ILE A 326 -15.53 -0.59 -2.15
C ILE A 326 -16.81 -1.39 -1.93
N ASN A 327 -17.69 -0.97 -1.03
CA ASN A 327 -18.98 -1.60 -0.75
C ASN A 327 -19.87 -0.70 0.11
N ASP A 328 -21.14 -1.07 0.25
CA ASP A 328 -22.13 -0.32 1.02
C ASP A 328 -21.80 -0.21 2.51
N LYS A 329 -21.21 -1.23 3.10
CA LYS A 329 -20.80 -1.18 4.51
C LYS A 329 -19.76 -0.07 4.73
N HIS A 330 -18.80 0.06 3.82
CA HIS A 330 -17.80 1.12 3.89
C HIS A 330 -18.42 2.49 3.61
N ARG A 331 -19.32 2.59 2.63
CA ARG A 331 -20.08 3.80 2.34
C ARG A 331 -20.87 4.28 3.58
N GLN A 332 -21.53 3.36 4.29
CA GLN A 332 -22.22 3.69 5.53
C GLN A 332 -21.25 4.23 6.59
N GLY A 333 -20.09 3.62 6.75
CA GLY A 333 -19.05 4.13 7.67
C GLY A 333 -18.59 5.54 7.33
N VAL A 334 -18.45 5.88 6.05
CA VAL A 334 -18.11 7.25 5.61
C VAL A 334 -19.25 8.23 5.96
N LEU A 335 -20.50 7.83 5.70
CA LEU A 335 -21.68 8.63 6.06
C LEU A 335 -21.76 8.87 7.58
N ASP A 336 -21.51 7.83 8.39
CA ASP A 336 -21.51 7.92 9.85
C ASP A 336 -20.48 8.94 10.37
N TYR A 337 -19.29 9.04 9.72
CA TYR A 337 -18.28 10.05 10.03
C TYR A 337 -18.71 11.47 9.64
N VAL A 338 -19.43 11.64 8.53
CA VAL A 338 -19.98 12.95 8.16
C VAL A 338 -21.03 13.39 9.18
N GLU A 339 -21.91 12.48 9.61
CA GLU A 339 -22.88 12.76 10.65
C GLU A 339 -22.22 13.02 12.03
N LEU A 340 -21.14 12.32 12.33
CA LEU A 340 -20.32 12.60 13.52
C LEU A 340 -19.74 14.01 13.46
N ALA A 341 -19.12 14.40 12.33
CA ALA A 341 -18.57 15.72 12.15
C ALA A 341 -19.60 16.84 12.34
N LYS A 342 -20.83 16.65 11.83
CA LYS A 342 -21.95 17.59 12.10
C LYS A 342 -22.28 17.70 13.59
N ARG A 343 -22.31 16.57 14.32
CA ARG A 343 -22.53 16.57 15.77
C ARG A 343 -21.42 17.24 16.57
N GLU A 344 -20.19 17.19 16.04
CA GLU A 344 -19.02 17.86 16.63
C GLU A 344 -18.92 19.35 16.26
N GLY A 345 -19.92 19.90 15.56
CA GLY A 345 -20.00 21.33 15.20
C GLY A 345 -19.50 21.64 13.80
N GLY A 346 -19.13 20.63 13.01
CA GLY A 346 -18.71 20.80 11.62
C GLY A 346 -19.83 21.19 10.68
N ARG A 347 -19.54 22.07 9.72
CA ARG A 347 -20.44 22.50 8.66
C ARG A 347 -20.05 21.86 7.34
N VAL A 348 -20.91 21.07 6.74
CA VAL A 348 -20.74 20.49 5.40
C VAL A 348 -21.00 21.58 4.37
N LEU A 349 -20.01 21.89 3.53
CA LEU A 349 -20.07 22.91 2.49
C LEU A 349 -20.50 22.36 1.13
N CYS A 350 -20.20 21.09 0.86
CA CYS A 350 -20.68 20.33 -0.29
C CYS A 350 -20.58 18.84 -0.03
N GLY A 351 -21.36 18.03 -0.77
CA GLY A 351 -21.42 16.58 -0.63
C GLY A 351 -22.03 16.14 0.70
N GLY A 352 -21.46 15.13 1.33
CA GLY A 352 -21.94 14.58 2.60
C GLY A 352 -23.11 13.63 2.46
N GLU A 353 -23.41 13.18 1.23
CA GLU A 353 -24.57 12.35 0.91
C GLU A 353 -24.31 11.39 -0.25
N ILE A 354 -25.23 10.46 -0.42
CA ILE A 354 -25.27 9.54 -1.56
C ILE A 354 -25.81 10.30 -2.77
N PRO A 355 -25.22 10.12 -4.01
CA PRO A 355 -25.77 10.74 -5.21
C PRO A 355 -27.24 10.41 -5.43
N ALA A 356 -28.04 11.41 -5.80
CA ALA A 356 -29.46 11.22 -6.07
C ALA A 356 -29.73 10.66 -7.50
N ASP A 357 -28.72 10.51 -8.33
CA ASP A 357 -28.84 9.99 -9.69
C ASP A 357 -29.29 8.51 -9.66
N PRO A 358 -30.47 8.15 -10.22
CA PRO A 358 -30.96 6.78 -10.25
C PRO A 358 -30.00 5.80 -10.96
N ALA A 359 -29.18 6.28 -11.89
CA ALA A 359 -28.19 5.45 -12.58
C ALA A 359 -27.07 4.95 -11.64
N LEU A 360 -26.90 5.58 -10.50
CA LEU A 360 -25.89 5.25 -9.48
C LEU A 360 -26.47 4.53 -8.26
N ALA A 361 -27.78 4.31 -8.21
CA ALA A 361 -28.50 3.83 -7.02
C ALA A 361 -28.04 2.45 -6.54
N ASN A 362 -27.61 1.57 -7.46
CA ASN A 362 -27.16 0.20 -7.15
C ASN A 362 -25.67 0.12 -6.77
N GLY A 363 -24.93 1.23 -6.88
CA GLY A 363 -23.49 1.27 -6.56
C GLY A 363 -23.20 1.94 -5.22
N SER A 364 -22.02 1.71 -4.70
CA SER A 364 -21.60 2.25 -3.42
C SER A 364 -21.02 3.67 -3.54
N PHE A 365 -21.68 4.55 -4.29
CA PHE A 365 -21.20 5.92 -4.54
C PHE A 365 -21.40 6.85 -3.34
N PHE A 366 -20.51 7.83 -3.21
CA PHE A 366 -20.57 8.89 -2.22
C PHE A 366 -20.02 10.20 -2.80
N LEU A 367 -20.68 11.32 -2.53
CA LEU A 367 -20.26 12.61 -3.09
C LEU A 367 -19.00 13.14 -2.38
N PRO A 368 -18.03 13.71 -3.14
CA PRO A 368 -16.90 14.44 -2.59
C PRO A 368 -17.36 15.52 -1.61
N THR A 369 -16.78 15.51 -0.40
CA THR A 369 -17.30 16.22 0.75
C THR A 369 -16.24 17.14 1.34
N ILE A 370 -16.61 18.40 1.58
CA ILE A 370 -15.79 19.37 2.30
C ILE A 370 -16.53 19.83 3.56
N ILE A 371 -15.84 19.76 4.69
CA ILE A 371 -16.33 20.15 6.02
C ILE A 371 -15.42 21.25 6.55
N GLU A 372 -16.00 22.25 7.24
CA GLU A 372 -15.26 23.26 7.98
C GLU A 372 -15.82 23.43 9.40
N GLY A 373 -15.15 24.25 10.23
CA GLY A 373 -15.63 24.61 11.57
C GLY A 373 -15.26 23.63 12.65
N LEU A 374 -14.55 22.53 12.33
CA LEU A 374 -13.98 21.60 13.32
C LEU A 374 -12.61 22.08 13.80
N THR A 375 -12.26 21.71 15.03
CA THR A 375 -10.90 21.79 15.54
C THR A 375 -10.14 20.49 15.24
N ASN A 376 -8.81 20.52 15.28
CA ASN A 376 -7.98 19.32 15.03
C ASN A 376 -8.28 18.18 16.04
N GLY A 377 -8.77 18.48 17.24
CA GLY A 377 -9.14 17.49 18.26
C GLY A 377 -10.45 16.72 17.98
N ALA A 378 -11.27 17.15 17.00
CA ALA A 378 -12.48 16.44 16.62
C ALA A 378 -12.15 15.02 16.10
N ARG A 379 -13.00 14.03 16.40
CA ARG A 379 -12.76 12.65 15.94
C ARG A 379 -12.69 12.55 14.42
N ALA A 380 -13.51 13.33 13.71
CA ALA A 380 -13.44 13.41 12.26
C ALA A 380 -12.09 13.93 11.72
N CYS A 381 -11.28 14.65 12.54
CA CYS A 381 -9.93 15.09 12.23
C CYS A 381 -8.85 14.14 12.72
N GLN A 382 -9.14 13.26 13.67
CA GLN A 382 -8.19 12.33 14.28
C GLN A 382 -8.28 10.91 13.73
N GLU A 383 -9.47 10.44 13.39
CA GLU A 383 -9.71 9.08 12.93
C GLU A 383 -9.71 8.99 11.40
N GLU A 384 -9.19 7.89 10.85
CA GLU A 384 -9.13 7.65 9.41
C GLU A 384 -10.54 7.31 8.87
N ILE A 385 -11.09 8.17 7.99
CA ILE A 385 -12.41 7.97 7.37
C ILE A 385 -12.32 7.03 6.16
N PHE A 386 -11.22 7.10 5.43
CA PHE A 386 -10.94 6.34 4.20
C PHE A 386 -11.99 6.53 3.10
N GLY A 387 -12.48 7.76 2.97
CA GLY A 387 -13.51 8.18 2.02
C GLY A 387 -13.25 9.60 1.50
N PRO A 388 -14.07 10.11 0.57
CA PRO A 388 -13.84 11.38 -0.10
C PRO A 388 -14.29 12.57 0.79
N VAL A 389 -13.69 12.70 1.98
CA VAL A 389 -14.04 13.69 3.00
C VAL A 389 -12.81 14.51 3.39
N LEU A 390 -12.87 15.81 3.16
CA LEU A 390 -11.87 16.81 3.51
C LEU A 390 -12.36 17.68 4.65
N VAL A 391 -11.53 17.90 5.67
CA VAL A 391 -11.78 18.90 6.72
C VAL A 391 -10.82 20.05 6.56
N ALA A 392 -11.35 21.28 6.42
CA ALA A 392 -10.57 22.49 6.26
C ALA A 392 -10.53 23.31 7.56
N MET A 393 -9.35 23.76 7.94
CA MET A 393 -9.07 24.52 9.16
C MET A 393 -8.18 25.73 8.82
N PRO A 394 -8.51 26.95 9.27
CA PRO A 394 -7.61 28.09 9.13
C PRO A 394 -6.49 28.04 10.17
N PHE A 395 -5.33 28.64 9.84
CA PHE A 395 -4.26 28.91 10.79
C PHE A 395 -3.65 30.29 10.55
N GLY A 396 -3.10 30.91 11.59
CA GLY A 396 -2.38 32.20 11.51
C GLY A 396 -0.97 32.12 12.11
N ASP A 397 -0.70 31.15 12.96
CA ASP A 397 0.62 30.93 13.60
C ASP A 397 1.24 29.62 13.12
N GLU A 398 2.46 29.71 12.56
CA GLU A 398 3.17 28.53 12.01
C GLU A 398 3.59 27.54 13.12
N ALA A 399 3.95 28.04 14.30
CA ALA A 399 4.32 27.14 15.40
C ALA A 399 3.12 26.34 15.92
N ALA A 400 1.92 26.95 15.95
CA ALA A 400 0.69 26.26 16.26
C ALA A 400 0.32 25.26 15.14
N LEU A 401 0.46 25.65 13.88
CA LEU A 401 0.25 24.78 12.73
C LEU A 401 1.05 23.50 12.81
N ILE A 402 2.36 23.59 13.08
CA ILE A 402 3.27 22.43 13.17
C ILE A 402 2.80 21.50 14.30
N ARG A 403 2.44 22.04 15.46
CA ARG A 403 1.90 21.25 16.57
C ARG A 403 0.63 20.51 16.16
N GLU A 404 -0.33 21.19 15.55
CA GLU A 404 -1.60 20.59 15.12
C GLU A 404 -1.44 19.61 13.96
N ALA A 405 -0.55 19.89 13.00
CA ALA A 405 -0.25 18.97 11.91
C ALA A 405 0.30 17.64 12.43
N ASN A 406 1.17 17.71 13.46
CA ASN A 406 1.76 16.54 14.10
C ASN A 406 0.87 15.90 15.18
N ASP A 407 -0.16 16.61 15.67
CA ASP A 407 -1.08 16.11 16.69
C ASP A 407 -2.07 15.12 16.08
N SER A 408 -1.58 13.92 15.89
CA SER A 408 -2.30 12.73 15.42
C SER A 408 -1.46 11.50 15.77
N VAL A 409 -2.11 10.37 15.99
CA VAL A 409 -1.42 9.06 16.14
C VAL A 409 -0.77 8.61 14.82
N TYR A 410 -1.14 9.21 13.71
CA TYR A 410 -0.65 8.91 12.36
C TYR A 410 0.53 9.78 11.95
N GLY A 411 1.31 9.28 11.01
CA GLY A 411 2.43 9.99 10.40
C GLY A 411 2.84 9.38 9.06
N LEU A 412 1.85 9.16 8.14
CA LEU A 412 2.16 8.51 6.87
C LEU A 412 2.67 9.51 5.84
N ALA A 413 1.90 10.58 5.59
CA ALA A 413 2.25 11.57 4.58
C ALA A 413 1.82 12.99 4.99
N ALA A 414 2.37 14.00 4.29
CA ALA A 414 1.99 15.40 4.37
C ALA A 414 2.15 16.09 3.01
N GLY A 415 1.44 17.21 2.80
CA GLY A 415 1.59 18.07 1.65
C GLY A 415 1.84 19.51 2.07
N ILE A 416 2.68 20.27 1.33
CA ILE A 416 2.97 21.68 1.56
C ILE A 416 2.83 22.42 0.25
N TRP A 417 2.10 23.56 0.27
CA TRP A 417 1.93 24.44 -0.87
C TRP A 417 2.45 25.84 -0.52
N THR A 418 3.51 26.28 -1.20
CA THR A 418 4.18 27.58 -1.02
C THR A 418 5.08 27.88 -2.22
N ARG A 419 5.38 29.14 -2.47
CA ARG A 419 6.42 29.55 -3.44
C ARG A 419 7.82 29.62 -2.83
N ASP A 420 7.92 29.62 -1.50
CA ASP A 420 9.20 29.63 -0.79
C ASP A 420 9.69 28.18 -0.56
N THR A 421 10.59 27.74 -1.44
CA THR A 421 11.18 26.40 -1.37
C THR A 421 12.03 26.20 -0.10
N GLY A 422 12.71 27.24 0.39
CA GLY A 422 13.50 27.17 1.60
C GLY A 422 12.62 26.91 2.83
N ARG A 423 11.53 27.67 2.95
CA ARG A 423 10.56 27.48 4.03
C ARG A 423 9.87 26.11 3.94
N ALA A 424 9.54 25.65 2.72
CA ALA A 424 8.96 24.33 2.52
C ALA A 424 9.88 23.20 3.04
N LEU A 425 11.18 23.30 2.77
CA LEU A 425 12.16 22.33 3.28
C LEU A 425 12.25 22.37 4.80
N CYS A 426 12.35 23.57 5.40
CA CYS A 426 12.37 23.71 6.86
C CYS A 426 11.11 23.16 7.54
N LEU A 427 9.93 23.38 6.94
CA LEU A 427 8.66 22.78 7.42
C LEU A 427 8.66 21.25 7.27
N SER A 428 9.16 20.75 6.16
CA SER A 428 9.18 19.29 5.92
C SER A 428 10.01 18.53 6.95
N GLU A 429 11.07 19.14 7.49
CA GLU A 429 11.90 18.56 8.57
C GLU A 429 11.16 18.51 9.91
N GLN A 430 10.17 19.39 10.12
CA GLN A 430 9.42 19.47 11.37
C GLN A 430 8.14 18.60 11.37
N LEU A 431 7.72 18.12 10.19
CA LEU A 431 6.54 17.27 10.06
C LEU A 431 6.89 15.80 10.34
N GLU A 432 6.17 15.18 11.27
CA GLU A 432 6.32 13.77 11.64
C GLU A 432 5.61 12.86 10.64
N ALA A 433 6.06 12.87 9.39
CA ALA A 433 5.49 12.09 8.29
C ALA A 433 6.59 11.37 7.49
N GLY A 434 6.28 10.14 7.07
CA GLY A 434 7.24 9.33 6.29
C GLY A 434 7.42 9.82 4.85
N THR A 435 6.46 10.59 4.31
CA THR A 435 6.53 11.20 2.98
C THR A 435 5.99 12.62 3.04
N VAL A 436 6.74 13.59 2.51
CA VAL A 436 6.27 14.98 2.37
C VAL A 436 6.34 15.38 0.90
N TRP A 437 5.22 15.86 0.37
CA TRP A 437 5.14 16.44 -0.96
C TRP A 437 5.13 17.97 -0.89
N ILE A 438 5.91 18.63 -1.73
CA ILE A 438 5.96 20.08 -1.85
C ILE A 438 5.48 20.46 -3.24
N ASN A 439 4.43 21.29 -3.32
CA ASN A 439 3.78 21.76 -4.56
C ASN A 439 3.34 20.63 -5.51
N THR A 440 3.10 19.46 -4.96
CA THR A 440 2.55 18.27 -5.65
C THR A 440 1.87 17.37 -4.63
N TYR A 441 1.19 16.30 -5.08
CA TYR A 441 0.62 15.27 -4.19
C TYR A 441 0.50 13.92 -4.89
N LYS A 442 0.67 12.81 -4.16
CA LYS A 442 0.58 11.42 -4.67
C LYS A 442 1.53 11.09 -5.83
N VAL A 443 2.58 11.87 -6.03
CA VAL A 443 3.64 11.54 -7.00
C VAL A 443 4.66 10.63 -6.32
N PHE A 444 4.92 9.47 -6.93
CA PHE A 444 5.84 8.49 -6.39
C PHE A 444 6.98 8.16 -7.35
N ALA A 445 8.17 8.00 -6.81
CA ALA A 445 9.25 7.27 -7.44
C ALA A 445 9.38 5.90 -6.77
N ILE A 446 9.53 4.83 -7.55
CA ILE A 446 9.68 3.46 -7.02
C ILE A 446 10.98 3.32 -6.24
N SER A 447 11.98 4.10 -6.59
CA SER A 447 13.30 4.15 -5.92
C SER A 447 13.29 4.87 -4.58
N THR A 448 12.24 5.63 -4.26
CA THR A 448 12.13 6.35 -2.97
C THR A 448 11.50 5.46 -1.92
N PRO A 449 12.11 5.30 -0.74
CA PRO A 449 11.52 4.53 0.37
C PRO A 449 10.15 5.10 0.75
N PHE A 450 9.21 4.19 1.05
CA PHE A 450 7.87 4.54 1.49
C PHE A 450 7.55 3.84 2.81
N GLY A 451 6.87 4.54 3.72
CA GLY A 451 6.39 3.99 4.99
C GLY A 451 6.08 5.07 6.01
N GLY A 452 5.27 4.72 7.00
CA GLY A 452 4.78 5.63 8.01
C GLY A 452 5.73 5.86 9.18
N PHE A 453 5.50 6.99 9.85
CA PHE A 453 5.95 7.26 11.22
C PHE A 453 4.80 6.92 12.18
N LYS A 454 5.07 6.90 13.49
CA LYS A 454 4.07 6.65 14.53
C LYS A 454 3.24 5.38 14.23
N GLU A 455 1.92 5.46 14.39
CA GLU A 455 1.02 4.33 14.15
C GLU A 455 0.64 4.13 12.67
N SER A 456 1.24 4.89 11.75
CA SER A 456 1.09 4.67 10.31
C SER A 456 1.95 3.54 9.76
N GLY A 457 2.89 3.00 10.54
CA GLY A 457 3.59 1.81 10.09
C GLY A 457 4.94 1.53 10.75
N LEU A 458 5.48 0.37 10.37
CA LEU A 458 6.81 -0.12 10.76
C LEU A 458 7.57 -0.57 9.52
N GLY A 459 8.83 -0.19 9.42
CA GLY A 459 9.69 -0.54 8.28
C GLY A 459 9.49 0.38 7.09
N ARG A 460 10.04 -0.03 5.94
CA ARG A 460 9.93 0.71 4.67
C ARG A 460 9.70 -0.26 3.53
N GLU A 461 8.87 0.15 2.60
CA GLU A 461 8.69 -0.46 1.28
C GLU A 461 9.30 0.45 0.21
N LYS A 462 9.38 -0.02 -1.04
CA LYS A 462 10.03 0.65 -2.16
C LYS A 462 11.53 0.93 -1.94
N GLY A 463 12.20 1.41 -2.97
CA GLY A 463 13.63 1.65 -2.94
C GLY A 463 14.46 0.41 -2.58
N ILE A 464 15.76 0.61 -2.43
CA ILE A 464 16.68 -0.47 -2.02
C ILE A 464 16.40 -0.94 -0.58
N GLN A 465 15.85 -0.06 0.26
CA GLN A 465 15.45 -0.41 1.62
C GLN A 465 14.28 -1.41 1.61
N GLY A 466 13.35 -1.25 0.65
CA GLY A 466 12.26 -2.20 0.44
C GLY A 466 12.78 -3.59 0.04
N LEU A 467 13.86 -3.70 -0.74
CA LEU A 467 14.50 -4.98 -1.05
C LEU A 467 15.19 -5.58 0.18
N LYS A 468 16.01 -4.78 0.89
CA LYS A 468 16.72 -5.22 2.11
C LYS A 468 15.76 -5.70 3.21
N ALA A 469 14.56 -5.13 3.27
CA ALA A 469 13.54 -5.54 4.24
C ALA A 469 13.08 -7.01 4.09
N TRP A 470 13.34 -7.66 2.95
CA TRP A 470 13.04 -9.07 2.68
C TRP A 470 14.25 -9.99 2.90
N MET A 471 15.32 -9.49 3.48
CA MET A 471 16.59 -10.18 3.65
C MET A 471 17.10 -10.07 5.07
N GLN A 472 18.10 -10.90 5.39
CA GLN A 472 18.88 -10.81 6.60
C GLN A 472 20.36 -10.71 6.26
N GLN A 473 21.10 -9.96 7.05
CA GLN A 473 22.54 -9.78 6.85
C GLN A 473 23.33 -10.81 7.65
N LYS A 474 24.33 -11.42 7.03
CA LYS A 474 25.24 -12.39 7.64
C LYS A 474 26.66 -11.85 7.60
N SER A 475 27.37 -11.86 8.72
CA SER A 475 28.79 -11.57 8.79
C SER A 475 29.62 -12.84 8.61
N ILE A 476 30.68 -12.77 7.84
CA ILE A 476 31.62 -13.86 7.57
C ILE A 476 33.02 -13.37 7.93
N TYR A 477 33.73 -14.17 8.71
CA TYR A 477 35.10 -13.93 9.13
C TYR A 477 35.98 -15.04 8.56
N LEU A 478 37.00 -14.70 7.77
CA LEU A 478 37.93 -15.62 7.15
C LEU A 478 39.34 -15.31 7.63
N ALA A 479 39.97 -16.25 8.33
CA ALA A 479 41.38 -16.17 8.62
C ALA A 479 42.19 -16.36 7.32
N THR A 480 43.08 -15.41 6.99
CA THR A 480 43.90 -15.38 5.77
C THR A 480 45.37 -15.75 6.05
N GLY A 481 45.75 -15.87 7.32
CA GLY A 481 47.07 -16.26 7.78
C GLY A 481 47.06 -17.47 8.71
N ASN A 482 48.23 -17.80 9.21
CA ASN A 482 48.47 -18.94 10.11
C ASN A 482 48.29 -18.56 11.61
N SER A 483 47.42 -17.63 11.91
CA SER A 483 47.16 -17.24 13.31
C SER A 483 46.60 -18.44 14.08
N VAL A 484 47.30 -18.88 15.09
CA VAL A 484 46.88 -19.91 16.04
C VAL A 484 46.16 -19.25 17.20
N ASN A 485 44.99 -19.77 17.55
CA ASN A 485 44.32 -19.34 18.79
C ASN A 485 44.91 -20.05 19.96
N HIS A 486 45.69 -19.33 20.79
CA HIS A 486 46.39 -19.84 21.97
C HIS A 486 45.52 -19.94 23.24
N TRP A 487 44.20 -19.84 23.11
CA TRP A 487 43.33 -19.89 24.28
C TRP A 487 43.37 -21.23 25.05
N CYS A 488 43.78 -22.31 24.35
CA CYS A 488 43.85 -23.66 24.92
C CYS A 488 45.26 -24.09 25.35
N ASP A 489 46.26 -23.23 25.18
CA ASP A 489 47.66 -23.53 25.48
C ASP A 489 47.98 -23.40 26.98
#